data_56ff95b31eee894d6282b7eb01d179c8
#
_entry.id   56ff95b31eee894d6282b7eb01d179c8
#
_cell.length_a   1.000
_cell.length_b   1.000
_cell.length_c   1.000
_cell.angle_alpha   90.00
_cell.angle_beta   90.00
_cell.angle_gamma   90.00
#
_symmetry.space_group_name_H-M   'P 1'
#
loop_
_entity.id
_entity.type
_entity.pdbx_description
1 polymer ?
#
loop_
_entity_poly.entity_id
_entity_poly.type
_entity_poly.pdbx_seq_one_letter_code
_entity_poly.pdbx_strand_id
1 'polypeptide(L)'
;MTKRFRQNGENMDILNEAKKNFDYMVRIRRHMHEYPENSGVEYETVKYIASELDALGIEYVVVPEGGIIGQIHGGKPGKTVLLRADMDALPIKESKTNLTKEKVCISKNDGISHACGHDAHTAMLLAEAKILNENKEDLNGNIVLLFERGEEAGGNIKNLLPYAVETMKLKIDTCMATHVKWDVPTGTISAEPGAVFSGAYGFIIKLHGQAGHGSRPDLAHSVLDCFNNIYNHINMIRMKYVAPTDILTCSVGFVNCGTVRNIIPDELTFGGTIRTFNVDGAGAPFVKQLMDVVEKECELCQCTYEILHMPDPLFECQNNAVC
;
A
#
# COMPACT_ATOMS: atom_id res chain seq x y z
N MET A 1 4.16 29.07 -8.86
CA MET A 1 5.49 29.38 -9.47
C MET A 1 5.98 28.17 -10.25
N THR A 2 5.99 28.24 -11.59
CA THR A 2 6.45 27.15 -12.45
C THR A 2 7.97 27.09 -12.39
N LYS A 3 8.55 26.10 -11.71
CA LYS A 3 10.00 25.84 -11.78
C LYS A 3 10.31 25.34 -13.19
N ARG A 4 11.17 26.06 -13.92
CA ARG A 4 11.62 25.71 -15.26
C ARG A 4 12.97 25.00 -15.14
N PHE A 5 13.13 23.82 -15.77
CA PHE A 5 14.42 23.17 -15.93
C PHE A 5 15.14 23.74 -17.18
N ARG A 6 16.47 23.87 -17.12
CA ARG A 6 17.25 24.44 -18.23
C ARG A 6 17.71 23.33 -19.18
N GLN A 7 17.35 23.46 -20.45
CA GLN A 7 17.86 22.66 -21.55
C GLN A 7 18.67 23.59 -22.46
N ASN A 8 19.94 23.30 -22.65
CA ASN A 8 20.85 24.08 -23.55
C ASN A 8 20.72 25.62 -23.52
N GLY A 9 20.43 26.18 -22.35
CA GLY A 9 20.15 27.61 -22.20
C GLY A 9 18.68 28.01 -22.38
N GLU A 10 17.81 27.12 -22.92
CA GLU A 10 16.38 27.26 -22.97
C GLU A 10 15.72 26.31 -21.94
N ASN A 11 14.66 26.76 -21.25
CA ASN A 11 13.97 25.98 -20.26
C ASN A 11 13.05 24.98 -20.96
N MET A 12 13.17 23.65 -20.69
CA MET A 12 12.17 22.66 -21.09
C MET A 12 10.81 23.06 -20.53
N ASP A 13 9.81 23.17 -21.39
CA ASP A 13 8.42 23.34 -20.98
C ASP A 13 7.81 21.96 -20.66
N ILE A 14 8.03 21.49 -19.42
CA ILE A 14 7.58 20.19 -18.93
C ILE A 14 6.08 20.00 -19.13
N LEU A 15 5.26 21.05 -18.92
CA LEU A 15 3.81 20.96 -19.09
C LEU A 15 3.46 20.71 -20.57
N ASN A 16 4.19 21.31 -21.50
CA ASN A 16 3.98 21.08 -22.93
C ASN A 16 4.39 19.65 -23.32
N GLU A 17 5.52 19.15 -22.80
CA GLU A 17 5.93 17.76 -23.03
C GLU A 17 4.91 16.76 -22.45
N ALA A 18 4.38 17.00 -21.26
CA ALA A 18 3.31 16.18 -20.69
C ALA A 18 2.04 16.21 -21.56
N LYS A 19 1.66 17.37 -22.09
CA LYS A 19 0.50 17.48 -23.01
C LYS A 19 0.71 16.73 -24.31
N LYS A 20 1.90 16.74 -24.90
CA LYS A 20 2.22 15.98 -26.12
C LYS A 20 2.09 14.47 -25.90
N ASN A 21 2.38 13.99 -24.69
CA ASN A 21 2.34 12.58 -24.33
C ASN A 21 0.99 12.16 -23.70
N PHE A 22 -0.03 13.03 -23.68
CA PHE A 22 -1.32 12.75 -23.03
C PHE A 22 -2.04 11.55 -23.65
N ASP A 23 -2.12 11.48 -24.98
CA ASP A 23 -2.79 10.37 -25.68
C ASP A 23 -2.06 9.03 -25.47
N TYR A 24 -0.73 9.05 -25.39
CA TYR A 24 0.08 7.89 -25.03
C TYR A 24 -0.29 7.38 -23.64
N MET A 25 -0.31 8.27 -22.65
CA MET A 25 -0.68 7.94 -21.27
C MET A 25 -2.11 7.40 -21.17
N VAL A 26 -3.07 8.05 -21.85
CA VAL A 26 -4.48 7.60 -21.87
C VAL A 26 -4.62 6.22 -22.50
N ARG A 27 -3.88 5.91 -23.57
CA ARG A 27 -3.87 4.59 -24.22
C ARG A 27 -3.42 3.50 -23.23
N ILE A 28 -2.31 3.73 -22.55
CA ILE A 28 -1.77 2.78 -21.56
C ILE A 28 -2.77 2.59 -20.41
N ARG A 29 -3.25 3.68 -19.83
CA ARG A 29 -4.21 3.64 -18.73
C ARG A 29 -5.46 2.84 -19.10
N ARG A 30 -6.01 3.07 -20.29
CA ARG A 30 -7.21 2.34 -20.75
C ARG A 30 -6.94 0.87 -20.99
N HIS A 31 -5.78 0.52 -21.56
CA HIS A 31 -5.41 -0.88 -21.76
C HIS A 31 -5.33 -1.62 -20.43
N MET A 32 -4.60 -1.09 -19.45
CA MET A 32 -4.48 -1.69 -18.12
C MET A 32 -5.84 -1.79 -17.42
N HIS A 33 -6.66 -0.73 -17.54
CA HIS A 33 -8.01 -0.71 -16.95
C HIS A 33 -8.94 -1.77 -17.54
N GLU A 34 -8.82 -2.03 -18.84
CA GLU A 34 -9.62 -3.05 -19.53
C GLU A 34 -9.17 -4.48 -19.20
N TYR A 35 -7.91 -4.69 -18.90
CA TYR A 35 -7.30 -6.00 -18.65
C TYR A 35 -6.61 -6.05 -17.28
N PRO A 36 -7.34 -5.76 -16.19
CA PRO A 36 -6.75 -5.76 -14.85
C PRO A 36 -6.43 -7.17 -14.38
N GLU A 37 -5.35 -7.32 -13.63
CA GLU A 37 -4.98 -8.55 -12.93
C GLU A 37 -4.97 -8.32 -11.42
N ASN A 38 -5.41 -9.33 -10.66
CA ASN A 38 -5.41 -9.25 -9.19
C ASN A 38 -3.99 -9.12 -8.64
N SER A 39 -3.91 -8.53 -7.47
CA SER A 39 -2.69 -8.41 -6.68
C SER A 39 -1.95 -9.76 -6.54
N GLY A 40 -0.68 -9.77 -6.90
CA GLY A 40 0.21 -10.93 -6.85
C GLY A 40 0.20 -11.84 -8.09
N VAL A 41 -0.69 -11.60 -9.08
CA VAL A 41 -0.80 -12.42 -10.31
C VAL A 41 -0.74 -11.59 -11.59
N GLU A 42 -0.04 -10.47 -11.59
CA GLU A 42 0.04 -9.46 -12.67
C GLU A 42 1.03 -9.89 -13.78
N TYR A 43 0.85 -11.10 -14.34
CA TYR A 43 1.79 -11.67 -15.31
C TYR A 43 1.70 -11.02 -16.70
N GLU A 44 0.50 -10.75 -17.19
CA GLU A 44 0.30 -10.09 -18.48
C GLU A 44 0.55 -8.58 -18.37
N THR A 45 0.23 -7.98 -17.24
CA THR A 45 0.55 -6.57 -16.93
C THR A 45 2.07 -6.33 -16.95
N VAL A 46 2.87 -7.22 -16.35
CA VAL A 46 4.33 -7.16 -16.41
C VAL A 46 4.83 -7.24 -17.84
N LYS A 47 4.31 -8.16 -18.66
CA LYS A 47 4.68 -8.28 -20.07
C LYS A 47 4.32 -7.03 -20.88
N TYR A 48 3.15 -6.46 -20.59
CA TYR A 48 2.71 -5.23 -21.26
C TYR A 48 3.63 -4.05 -20.94
N ILE A 49 3.96 -3.83 -19.66
CA ILE A 49 4.90 -2.78 -19.22
C ILE A 49 6.29 -3.02 -19.85
N ALA A 50 6.78 -4.27 -19.84
CA ALA A 50 8.05 -4.61 -20.48
C ALA A 50 8.04 -4.27 -21.98
N SER A 51 6.96 -4.56 -22.69
CA SER A 51 6.83 -4.22 -24.12
C SER A 51 6.83 -2.70 -24.38
N GLU A 52 6.26 -1.90 -23.48
CA GLU A 52 6.31 -0.43 -23.58
C GLU A 52 7.74 0.09 -23.31
N LEU A 53 8.48 -0.49 -22.35
CA LEU A 53 9.88 -0.16 -22.10
C LEU A 53 10.78 -0.54 -23.28
N ASP A 54 10.57 -1.72 -23.89
CA ASP A 54 11.26 -2.14 -25.13
C ASP A 54 11.02 -1.12 -26.27
N ALA A 55 9.75 -0.71 -26.47
CA ALA A 55 9.41 0.27 -27.49
C ALA A 55 10.06 1.65 -27.25
N LEU A 56 10.33 1.99 -25.99
CA LEU A 56 11.04 3.22 -25.61
C LEU A 56 12.57 3.06 -25.64
N GLY A 57 13.10 1.84 -25.82
CA GLY A 57 14.53 1.56 -25.74
C GLY A 57 15.11 1.80 -24.34
N ILE A 58 14.34 1.54 -23.29
CA ILE A 58 14.76 1.68 -21.90
C ILE A 58 15.20 0.30 -21.39
N GLU A 59 16.41 0.24 -20.82
CA GLU A 59 16.93 -0.98 -20.21
C GLU A 59 16.15 -1.33 -18.93
N TYR A 60 15.79 -2.61 -18.77
CA TYR A 60 15.07 -3.07 -17.58
C TYR A 60 15.39 -4.52 -17.19
N VAL A 61 15.03 -4.87 -15.97
CA VAL A 61 15.07 -6.25 -15.44
C VAL A 61 13.70 -6.59 -14.87
N VAL A 62 13.18 -7.76 -15.22
CA VAL A 62 12.01 -8.34 -14.55
C VAL A 62 12.48 -9.10 -13.31
N VAL A 63 12.04 -8.66 -12.14
CA VAL A 63 12.35 -9.30 -10.86
C VAL A 63 11.24 -10.30 -10.54
N PRO A 64 11.55 -11.59 -10.39
CA PRO A 64 10.56 -12.61 -10.03
C PRO A 64 9.78 -12.17 -8.77
N GLU A 65 8.45 -12.31 -8.82
CA GLU A 65 7.53 -11.93 -7.74
C GLU A 65 7.65 -10.46 -7.26
N GLY A 66 8.48 -9.64 -7.92
CA GLY A 66 8.70 -8.23 -7.56
C GLY A 66 8.02 -7.24 -8.50
N GLY A 67 8.28 -7.39 -9.79
CA GLY A 67 7.86 -6.46 -10.84
C GLY A 67 8.99 -6.11 -11.79
N ILE A 68 9.14 -4.82 -12.14
CA ILE A 68 10.14 -4.38 -13.12
C ILE A 68 11.00 -3.26 -12.53
N ILE A 69 12.31 -3.31 -12.80
CA ILE A 69 13.24 -2.23 -12.54
C ILE A 69 13.83 -1.77 -13.87
N GLY A 70 13.50 -0.54 -14.29
CA GLY A 70 14.06 0.11 -15.47
C GLY A 70 15.12 1.13 -15.08
N GLN A 71 16.00 1.49 -16.04
CA GLN A 71 17.06 2.47 -15.82
C GLN A 71 17.16 3.45 -17.00
N ILE A 72 17.32 4.73 -16.69
CA ILE A 72 17.64 5.77 -17.66
C ILE A 72 18.91 6.45 -17.16
N HIS A 73 19.97 6.34 -17.93
CA HIS A 73 21.26 6.98 -17.65
C HIS A 73 21.28 8.37 -18.26
N GLY A 74 21.40 9.40 -17.40
CA GLY A 74 21.52 10.77 -17.85
C GLY A 74 22.88 11.09 -18.43
N GLY A 75 22.93 12.03 -19.38
CA GLY A 75 24.14 12.45 -20.05
C GLY A 75 25.15 13.23 -19.18
N LYS A 76 24.74 13.63 -17.96
CA LYS A 76 25.54 14.44 -17.04
C LYS A 76 25.62 13.81 -15.67
N PRO A 77 26.75 13.93 -14.94
CA PRO A 77 26.86 13.43 -13.58
C PRO A 77 25.81 14.05 -12.64
N GLY A 78 25.26 13.25 -11.71
CA GLY A 78 24.29 13.74 -10.73
C GLY A 78 23.81 12.62 -9.80
N LYS A 79 22.71 12.90 -9.09
CA LYS A 79 22.05 11.98 -8.18
C LYS A 79 21.17 10.97 -8.93
N THR A 80 20.89 9.87 -8.28
CA THR A 80 19.93 8.88 -8.78
C THR A 80 18.58 9.06 -8.10
N VAL A 81 17.54 9.26 -8.90
CA VAL A 81 16.15 9.36 -8.45
C VAL A 81 15.43 8.07 -8.79
N LEU A 82 14.75 7.48 -7.80
CA LEU A 82 13.85 6.36 -8.02
C LEU A 82 12.42 6.90 -8.16
N LEU A 83 11.74 6.50 -9.23
CA LEU A 83 10.32 6.75 -9.48
C LEU A 83 9.54 5.43 -9.38
N ARG A 84 8.46 5.39 -8.59
CA ARG A 84 7.71 4.17 -8.32
C ARG A 84 6.25 4.30 -8.75
N ALA A 85 5.73 3.24 -9.37
CA ALA A 85 4.31 2.98 -9.53
C ALA A 85 3.98 1.52 -9.19
N ASP A 86 2.81 1.30 -8.64
CA ASP A 86 2.17 0.00 -8.51
C ASP A 86 1.37 -0.35 -9.78
N MET A 87 1.03 -1.65 -9.96
CA MET A 87 0.39 -2.09 -11.20
C MET A 87 -0.80 -3.06 -11.01
N ASP A 88 -1.08 -3.46 -9.78
CA ASP A 88 -2.08 -4.48 -9.46
C ASP A 88 -3.50 -3.92 -9.35
N ALA A 89 -4.49 -4.83 -9.43
CA ALA A 89 -5.90 -4.51 -9.29
C ALA A 89 -6.53 -5.29 -8.13
N LEU A 90 -7.76 -4.92 -7.80
CA LEU A 90 -8.53 -5.47 -6.70
C LEU A 90 -9.64 -6.41 -7.18
N PRO A 91 -10.03 -7.44 -6.39
CA PRO A 91 -11.15 -8.33 -6.67
C PRO A 91 -12.49 -7.61 -6.42
N ILE A 92 -12.72 -6.53 -7.15
CA ILE A 92 -13.90 -5.67 -7.05
C ILE A 92 -14.59 -5.60 -8.40
N LYS A 93 -15.88 -5.98 -8.43
CA LYS A 93 -16.71 -5.86 -9.63
C LYS A 93 -16.95 -4.40 -9.97
N GLU A 94 -16.55 -4.01 -11.17
CA GLU A 94 -16.72 -2.64 -11.66
C GLU A 94 -18.16 -2.34 -12.09
N SER A 95 -18.67 -1.15 -11.69
CA SER A 95 -19.92 -0.63 -12.23
C SER A 95 -19.74 -0.07 -13.64
N LYS A 96 -20.71 -0.31 -14.53
CA LYS A 96 -20.74 0.27 -15.89
C LYS A 96 -20.90 1.79 -15.90
N THR A 97 -21.39 2.35 -14.80
CA THR A 97 -21.66 3.78 -14.69
C THR A 97 -20.84 4.40 -13.56
N ASN A 98 -20.48 5.67 -13.73
CA ASN A 98 -19.99 6.54 -12.67
C ASN A 98 -21.05 7.60 -12.42
N LEU A 99 -21.70 7.55 -11.26
CA LEU A 99 -22.94 8.29 -10.98
C LEU A 99 -23.99 8.00 -12.07
N THR A 100 -24.31 9.01 -12.88
CA THR A 100 -25.32 8.93 -13.96
C THR A 100 -24.72 8.74 -15.36
N LYS A 101 -23.39 8.73 -15.49
CA LYS A 101 -22.71 8.65 -16.79
C LYS A 101 -22.17 7.26 -17.03
N GLU A 102 -22.30 6.75 -18.24
CA GLU A 102 -21.61 5.55 -18.68
C GLU A 102 -20.09 5.78 -18.73
N LYS A 103 -19.34 4.79 -18.29
CA LYS A 103 -17.89 4.80 -18.37
C LYS A 103 -17.44 4.48 -19.78
N VAL A 104 -16.48 5.23 -20.31
CA VAL A 104 -15.90 5.02 -21.65
C VAL A 104 -14.92 3.84 -21.69
N CYS A 105 -14.47 3.37 -20.53
CA CYS A 105 -13.56 2.26 -20.37
C CYS A 105 -13.93 1.51 -19.09
N ILE A 106 -14.11 0.22 -19.17
CA ILE A 106 -14.45 -0.68 -18.06
C ILE A 106 -13.63 -1.94 -18.14
N SER A 107 -13.45 -2.60 -17.01
CA SER A 107 -12.79 -3.91 -16.93
C SER A 107 -13.51 -4.95 -17.82
N LYS A 108 -12.72 -5.73 -18.55
CA LYS A 108 -13.16 -6.91 -19.31
C LYS A 108 -13.01 -8.21 -18.52
N ASN A 109 -12.35 -8.15 -17.37
CA ASN A 109 -12.16 -9.26 -16.44
C ASN A 109 -13.23 -9.15 -15.33
N ASP A 110 -14.28 -9.99 -15.40
CA ASP A 110 -15.39 -9.90 -14.43
C ASP A 110 -14.90 -10.09 -13.00
N GLY A 111 -15.37 -9.23 -12.11
CA GLY A 111 -15.01 -9.26 -10.69
C GLY A 111 -13.66 -8.64 -10.34
N ILE A 112 -12.92 -8.09 -11.30
CA ILE A 112 -11.61 -7.44 -11.05
C ILE A 112 -11.63 -6.02 -11.63
N SER A 113 -11.10 -5.05 -10.92
CA SER A 113 -10.97 -3.67 -11.42
C SER A 113 -9.86 -2.89 -10.73
N HIS A 114 -9.30 -1.89 -11.43
CA HIS A 114 -8.37 -0.91 -10.86
C HIS A 114 -9.12 0.13 -10.00
N ALA A 115 -9.69 -0.31 -8.89
CA ALA A 115 -10.45 0.58 -7.99
C ALA A 115 -9.56 1.53 -7.19
N CYS A 116 -8.28 1.21 -7.01
CA CYS A 116 -7.28 2.06 -6.35
C CYS A 116 -6.56 3.01 -7.32
N GLY A 117 -6.65 2.76 -8.66
CA GLY A 117 -6.09 3.64 -9.68
C GLY A 117 -4.66 3.34 -10.10
N HIS A 118 -4.15 2.14 -9.84
CA HIS A 118 -2.79 1.73 -10.19
C HIS A 118 -2.55 1.69 -11.72
N ASP A 119 -3.59 1.53 -12.51
CA ASP A 119 -3.55 1.72 -13.96
C ASP A 119 -3.13 3.14 -14.37
N ALA A 120 -3.57 4.15 -13.62
CA ALA A 120 -3.16 5.54 -13.84
C ALA A 120 -1.73 5.78 -13.35
N HIS A 121 -1.32 5.20 -12.21
CA HIS A 121 0.04 5.34 -11.69
C HIS A 121 1.07 4.80 -12.68
N THR A 122 0.88 3.57 -13.13
CA THR A 122 1.75 2.95 -14.16
C THR A 122 1.76 3.74 -15.47
N ALA A 123 0.59 4.22 -15.93
CA ALA A 123 0.51 5.01 -17.15
C ALA A 123 1.26 6.36 -17.03
N MET A 124 1.17 7.01 -15.88
CA MET A 124 1.94 8.23 -15.60
C MET A 124 3.44 7.94 -15.59
N LEU A 125 3.88 6.89 -14.89
CA LEU A 125 5.30 6.55 -14.83
C LEU A 125 5.90 6.18 -16.20
N LEU A 126 5.15 5.47 -17.06
CA LEU A 126 5.59 5.19 -18.44
C LEU A 126 5.65 6.45 -19.30
N ALA A 127 4.72 7.39 -19.12
CA ALA A 127 4.78 8.68 -19.82
C ALA A 127 5.95 9.55 -19.32
N GLU A 128 6.22 9.56 -18.03
CA GLU A 128 7.40 10.20 -17.44
C GLU A 128 8.69 9.56 -17.96
N ALA A 129 8.76 8.22 -17.98
CA ALA A 129 9.90 7.48 -18.51
C ALA A 129 10.20 7.84 -19.97
N LYS A 130 9.14 7.93 -20.79
CA LYS A 130 9.26 8.36 -22.20
C LYS A 130 9.87 9.75 -22.31
N ILE A 131 9.30 10.73 -21.59
CA ILE A 131 9.78 12.12 -21.62
C ILE A 131 11.24 12.22 -21.13
N LEU A 132 11.56 11.52 -20.03
CA LEU A 132 12.90 11.52 -19.45
C LEU A 132 13.92 10.85 -20.40
N ASN A 133 13.57 9.72 -21.03
CA ASN A 133 14.46 9.02 -21.95
C ASN A 133 14.69 9.80 -23.25
N GLU A 134 13.69 10.47 -23.79
CA GLU A 134 13.80 11.35 -24.97
C GLU A 134 14.72 12.54 -24.69
N ASN A 135 14.89 12.95 -23.43
CA ASN A 135 15.71 14.09 -23.01
C ASN A 135 16.92 13.68 -22.15
N LYS A 136 17.31 12.41 -22.17
CA LYS A 136 18.32 11.87 -21.24
C LYS A 136 19.68 12.55 -21.31
N GLU A 137 20.10 13.05 -22.47
CA GLU A 137 21.37 13.74 -22.64
C GLU A 137 21.47 15.04 -21.81
N ASP A 138 20.32 15.63 -21.48
CA ASP A 138 20.25 16.84 -20.66
C ASP A 138 20.00 16.56 -19.17
N LEU A 139 19.74 15.32 -18.80
CA LEU A 139 19.54 14.93 -17.41
C LEU A 139 20.85 14.94 -16.62
N ASN A 140 20.79 15.49 -15.41
CA ASN A 140 21.85 15.39 -14.41
C ASN A 140 21.57 14.20 -13.48
N GLY A 141 22.34 13.12 -13.62
CA GLY A 141 22.18 11.90 -12.84
C GLY A 141 21.34 10.83 -13.53
N ASN A 142 20.84 9.87 -12.78
CA ASN A 142 20.15 8.72 -13.32
C ASN A 142 18.72 8.62 -12.77
N ILE A 143 17.87 7.93 -13.53
CA ILE A 143 16.50 7.58 -13.09
C ILE A 143 16.40 6.06 -12.98
N VAL A 144 15.86 5.60 -11.87
CA VAL A 144 15.46 4.21 -11.67
C VAL A 144 13.91 4.19 -11.69
N LEU A 145 13.36 3.40 -12.60
CA LEU A 145 11.92 3.19 -12.72
C LEU A 145 11.57 1.89 -12.00
N LEU A 146 10.61 1.94 -11.09
CA LEU A 146 10.19 0.79 -10.31
C LEU A 146 8.69 0.57 -10.49
N PHE A 147 8.32 -0.53 -11.16
CA PHE A 147 6.94 -0.96 -11.34
C PHE A 147 6.67 -2.14 -10.42
N GLU A 148 5.88 -1.93 -9.39
CA GLU A 148 5.64 -2.88 -8.30
C GLU A 148 4.42 -3.74 -8.55
N ARG A 149 4.56 -5.06 -8.36
CA ARG A 149 3.47 -6.02 -8.28
C ARG A 149 2.96 -6.17 -6.86
N GLY A 150 1.68 -6.49 -6.71
CA GLY A 150 1.14 -6.99 -5.44
C GLY A 150 1.12 -5.97 -4.29
N GLU A 151 0.95 -4.69 -4.57
CA GLU A 151 0.88 -3.65 -3.53
C GLU A 151 -0.25 -3.95 -2.55
N GLU A 152 -1.45 -4.27 -3.04
CA GLU A 152 -2.66 -4.56 -2.26
C GLU A 152 -2.58 -5.89 -1.47
N ALA A 153 -1.66 -6.79 -1.84
CA ALA A 153 -1.41 -8.05 -1.13
C ALA A 153 -0.27 -7.97 -0.10
N GLY A 154 0.11 -6.77 0.33
CA GLY A 154 1.16 -6.53 1.30
C GLY A 154 2.50 -6.10 0.71
N GLY A 155 2.50 -5.74 -0.56
CA GLY A 155 3.62 -5.12 -1.28
C GLY A 155 4.77 -6.06 -1.59
N ASN A 156 5.20 -6.04 -2.85
CA ASN A 156 6.42 -6.73 -3.27
C ASN A 156 7.63 -5.79 -3.33
N ILE A 157 7.50 -4.57 -2.83
CA ILE A 157 8.61 -3.63 -2.64
C ILE A 157 9.76 -4.26 -1.84
N LYS A 158 9.44 -5.14 -0.89
CA LYS A 158 10.39 -5.94 -0.11
C LYS A 158 11.26 -6.89 -0.96
N ASN A 159 10.84 -7.21 -2.19
CA ASN A 159 11.62 -7.98 -3.16
C ASN A 159 12.33 -7.04 -4.15
N LEU A 160 11.65 -5.99 -4.60
CA LEU A 160 12.17 -5.06 -5.61
C LEU A 160 13.31 -4.18 -5.08
N LEU A 161 13.10 -3.52 -3.93
CA LEU A 161 14.08 -2.58 -3.41
C LEU A 161 15.41 -3.24 -3.01
N PRO A 162 15.41 -4.38 -2.28
CA PRO A 162 16.66 -5.12 -2.05
C PRO A 162 17.31 -5.60 -3.35
N TYR A 163 16.53 -6.04 -4.34
CA TYR A 163 17.10 -6.43 -5.63
C TYR A 163 17.81 -5.25 -6.30
N ALA A 164 17.20 -4.06 -6.32
CA ALA A 164 17.81 -2.85 -6.87
C ALA A 164 19.11 -2.48 -6.12
N VAL A 165 19.08 -2.48 -4.78
CA VAL A 165 20.20 -2.00 -3.96
C VAL A 165 21.29 -3.06 -3.78
N GLU A 166 20.91 -4.31 -3.50
CA GLU A 166 21.84 -5.36 -3.12
C GLU A 166 22.33 -6.17 -4.33
N THR A 167 21.45 -6.47 -5.30
CA THR A 167 21.80 -7.26 -6.49
C THR A 167 22.36 -6.37 -7.60
N MET A 168 21.61 -5.34 -7.98
CA MET A 168 22.03 -4.40 -9.04
C MET A 168 23.04 -3.35 -8.54
N LYS A 169 23.26 -3.24 -7.22
CA LYS A 169 24.16 -2.27 -6.60
C LYS A 169 23.85 -0.81 -6.94
N LEU A 170 22.57 -0.51 -7.16
CA LEU A 170 22.15 0.85 -7.45
C LEU A 170 22.22 1.71 -6.18
N LYS A 171 22.81 2.89 -6.33
CA LYS A 171 22.82 3.91 -5.29
C LYS A 171 21.65 4.85 -5.54
N ILE A 172 20.64 4.82 -4.69
CA ILE A 172 19.45 5.66 -4.78
C ILE A 172 19.60 6.82 -3.79
N ASP A 173 19.53 8.06 -4.28
CA ASP A 173 19.68 9.25 -3.45
C ASP A 173 18.33 9.81 -2.98
N THR A 174 17.25 9.59 -3.74
CA THR A 174 15.88 9.99 -3.38
C THR A 174 14.85 9.15 -4.13
N CYS A 175 13.64 9.09 -3.59
CA CYS A 175 12.51 8.37 -4.20
C CYS A 175 11.32 9.32 -4.34
N MET A 176 10.52 9.10 -5.38
CA MET A 176 9.24 9.78 -5.59
C MET A 176 8.20 8.76 -6.07
N ALA A 177 6.97 8.93 -5.58
CA ALA A 177 5.80 8.20 -6.06
C ALA A 177 4.60 9.15 -6.06
N THR A 178 3.61 8.85 -6.87
CA THR A 178 2.35 9.58 -6.90
C THR A 178 1.19 8.62 -6.68
N HIS A 179 0.12 9.09 -6.04
CA HIS A 179 -1.12 8.33 -5.90
C HIS A 179 -2.30 9.20 -6.32
N VAL A 180 -3.19 8.68 -7.17
CA VAL A 180 -4.44 9.36 -7.51
C VAL A 180 -5.38 9.34 -6.31
N LYS A 181 -6.16 10.42 -6.13
CA LYS A 181 -7.03 10.56 -4.96
C LYS A 181 -8.43 11.02 -5.38
N TRP A 182 -9.45 10.38 -4.84
CA TRP A 182 -10.84 10.64 -5.20
C TRP A 182 -11.42 11.91 -4.57
N ASP A 183 -10.86 12.36 -3.46
CA ASP A 183 -11.31 13.52 -2.66
C ASP A 183 -10.55 14.81 -2.97
N VAL A 184 -9.65 14.80 -3.96
CA VAL A 184 -8.91 15.97 -4.43
C VAL A 184 -9.51 16.43 -5.77
N PRO A 185 -9.82 17.74 -5.95
CA PRO A 185 -10.36 18.25 -7.22
C PRO A 185 -9.43 17.97 -8.39
N THR A 186 -10.00 17.56 -9.53
CA THR A 186 -9.25 17.31 -10.77
C THR A 186 -8.36 18.51 -11.14
N GLY A 187 -7.10 18.22 -11.45
CA GLY A 187 -6.09 19.25 -11.80
C GLY A 187 -5.36 19.84 -10.61
N THR A 188 -5.62 19.37 -9.39
CA THR A 188 -4.84 19.71 -8.18
C THR A 188 -3.85 18.61 -7.84
N ILE A 189 -2.72 19.01 -7.26
CA ILE A 189 -1.68 18.12 -6.72
C ILE A 189 -1.44 18.54 -5.27
N SER A 190 -1.43 17.57 -4.35
CA SER A 190 -0.98 17.76 -2.97
C SER A 190 0.46 17.24 -2.87
N ALA A 191 1.38 18.10 -2.48
CA ALA A 191 2.80 17.79 -2.29
C ALA A 191 3.35 18.52 -1.05
N GLU A 192 2.51 18.71 -0.03
CA GLU A 192 2.90 19.38 1.21
C GLU A 192 3.82 18.48 2.04
N PRO A 193 4.82 19.02 2.73
CA PRO A 193 5.63 18.27 3.67
C PRO A 193 4.80 17.68 4.81
N GLY A 194 5.11 16.47 5.21
CA GLY A 194 4.46 15.80 6.33
C GLY A 194 3.81 14.48 5.97
N ALA A 195 2.89 14.03 6.80
CA ALA A 195 2.25 12.73 6.68
C ALA A 195 1.33 12.64 5.45
N VAL A 196 1.52 11.59 4.65
CA VAL A 196 0.72 11.28 3.45
C VAL A 196 -0.14 10.04 3.69
N PHE A 197 0.49 8.93 4.07
CA PHE A 197 -0.17 7.67 4.40
C PHE A 197 0.26 7.18 5.78
N SER A 198 -0.69 6.64 6.54
CA SER A 198 -0.40 6.02 7.83
C SER A 198 0.27 4.67 7.65
N GLY A 199 1.15 4.34 8.57
CA GLY A 199 1.58 2.97 8.79
C GLY A 199 0.41 2.11 9.30
N ALA A 200 0.51 0.79 9.10
CA ALA A 200 -0.55 -0.15 9.38
C ALA A 200 -0.04 -1.44 10.04
N TYR A 201 -0.78 -1.89 11.05
CA TYR A 201 -0.70 -3.26 11.54
C TYR A 201 -2.06 -3.93 11.35
N GLY A 202 -2.06 -5.21 10.93
CA GLY A 202 -3.23 -6.08 10.98
C GLY A 202 -3.04 -7.13 12.07
N PHE A 203 -4.11 -7.59 12.70
CA PHE A 203 -4.03 -8.70 13.64
C PHE A 203 -5.29 -9.57 13.59
N ILE A 204 -5.11 -10.88 13.76
CA ILE A 204 -6.17 -11.85 14.00
C ILE A 204 -5.71 -12.77 15.13
N ILE A 205 -6.49 -12.82 16.21
CA ILE A 205 -6.20 -13.59 17.41
C ILE A 205 -7.37 -14.49 17.71
N LYS A 206 -7.07 -15.74 18.05
CA LYS A 206 -8.03 -16.74 18.49
C LYS A 206 -7.81 -17.02 19.95
N LEU A 207 -8.90 -16.98 20.74
CA LEU A 207 -8.94 -17.33 22.15
C LEU A 207 -9.51 -18.74 22.31
N HIS A 208 -8.95 -19.50 23.21
CA HIS A 208 -9.39 -20.84 23.58
C HIS A 208 -9.68 -20.89 25.09
N GLY A 209 -10.86 -21.36 25.44
CA GLY A 209 -11.32 -21.52 26.82
C GLY A 209 -11.87 -22.91 27.06
N GLN A 210 -12.86 -22.99 27.94
CA GLN A 210 -13.59 -24.23 28.23
C GLN A 210 -15.09 -24.00 28.14
N ALA A 211 -15.75 -24.74 27.25
CA ALA A 211 -17.20 -24.67 27.11
C ALA A 211 -17.93 -25.10 28.39
N GLY A 212 -19.10 -24.52 28.61
CA GLY A 212 -19.94 -24.89 29.74
C GLY A 212 -21.42 -24.63 29.52
N HIS A 213 -22.26 -25.22 30.36
CA HIS A 213 -23.68 -24.94 30.34
C HIS A 213 -23.95 -23.55 30.97
N GLY A 214 -24.76 -22.72 30.32
CA GLY A 214 -25.02 -21.34 30.77
C GLY A 214 -25.59 -21.20 32.21
N SER A 215 -26.15 -22.27 32.82
CA SER A 215 -26.57 -22.26 34.21
C SER A 215 -25.43 -22.65 35.20
N ARG A 216 -24.30 -23.09 34.70
CA ARG A 216 -23.12 -23.50 35.50
C ARG A 216 -21.84 -22.82 34.99
N PRO A 217 -21.80 -21.46 34.99
CA PRO A 217 -20.62 -20.70 34.54
C PRO A 217 -19.39 -20.99 35.37
N ASP A 218 -19.53 -21.43 36.60
CA ASP A 218 -18.47 -21.85 37.51
C ASP A 218 -17.62 -23.05 36.98
N LEU A 219 -18.10 -23.75 35.97
CA LEU A 219 -17.43 -24.89 35.33
C LEU A 219 -16.91 -24.55 33.92
N ALA A 220 -16.93 -23.29 33.51
CA ALA A 220 -16.51 -22.83 32.21
C ALA A 220 -15.32 -21.81 32.32
N HIS A 221 -14.51 -21.72 31.27
CA HIS A 221 -13.58 -20.65 31.11
C HIS A 221 -14.03 -19.81 29.90
N SER A 222 -14.67 -18.67 30.18
CA SER A 222 -15.38 -17.88 29.18
C SER A 222 -14.47 -17.05 28.32
N VAL A 223 -14.36 -17.40 27.05
CA VAL A 223 -13.63 -16.58 26.04
C VAL A 223 -14.32 -15.25 25.76
N LEU A 224 -15.64 -15.14 26.00
CA LEU A 224 -16.37 -13.87 25.87
C LEU A 224 -15.97 -12.88 26.95
N ASP A 225 -15.85 -13.33 28.21
CA ASP A 225 -15.42 -12.45 29.31
C ASP A 225 -13.96 -12.04 29.13
N CYS A 226 -13.10 -12.96 28.72
CA CYS A 226 -11.71 -12.68 28.36
C CYS A 226 -11.63 -11.63 27.25
N PHE A 227 -12.35 -11.81 26.15
CA PHE A 227 -12.37 -10.83 25.06
C PHE A 227 -12.93 -9.47 25.50
N ASN A 228 -13.99 -9.44 26.31
CA ASN A 228 -14.54 -8.18 26.85
C ASN A 228 -13.47 -7.37 27.59
N ASN A 229 -12.67 -8.04 28.43
CA ASN A 229 -11.58 -7.39 29.15
C ASN A 229 -10.51 -6.90 28.20
N ILE A 230 -10.06 -7.73 27.25
CA ILE A 230 -9.09 -7.34 26.21
C ILE A 230 -9.60 -6.10 25.45
N TYR A 231 -10.86 -6.10 24.99
CA TYR A 231 -11.44 -5.01 24.23
C TYR A 231 -11.49 -3.68 25.03
N ASN A 232 -11.82 -3.75 26.31
CA ASN A 232 -11.79 -2.58 27.19
C ASN A 232 -10.35 -2.04 27.37
N HIS A 233 -9.37 -2.93 27.52
CA HIS A 233 -7.98 -2.54 27.64
C HIS A 233 -7.41 -1.93 26.36
N ILE A 234 -7.81 -2.38 25.15
CA ILE A 234 -7.45 -1.76 23.87
C ILE A 234 -7.77 -0.26 23.89
N ASN A 235 -8.97 0.10 24.32
CA ASN A 235 -9.40 1.48 24.41
C ASN A 235 -8.61 2.26 25.50
N MET A 236 -8.31 1.63 26.62
CA MET A 236 -7.52 2.23 27.68
C MET A 236 -6.08 2.49 27.26
N ILE A 237 -5.42 1.53 26.59
CA ILE A 237 -4.05 1.68 26.09
C ILE A 237 -3.99 2.91 25.17
N ARG A 238 -4.89 2.99 24.19
CA ARG A 238 -4.96 4.12 23.27
C ARG A 238 -5.07 5.47 23.99
N MET A 239 -5.88 5.56 25.04
CA MET A 239 -6.13 6.80 25.78
C MET A 239 -5.04 7.18 26.77
N LYS A 240 -4.29 6.21 27.30
CA LYS A 240 -3.40 6.41 28.46
C LYS A 240 -1.92 6.24 28.15
N TYR A 241 -1.57 5.50 27.10
CA TYR A 241 -0.18 5.11 26.81
C TYR A 241 0.32 5.60 25.46
N VAL A 242 -0.56 6.13 24.59
CA VAL A 242 -0.15 6.81 23.36
C VAL A 242 0.00 8.30 23.67
N ALA A 243 1.13 8.89 23.25
CA ALA A 243 1.37 10.32 23.48
C ALA A 243 0.28 11.17 22.79
N PRO A 244 -0.19 12.26 23.42
CA PRO A 244 -1.23 13.11 22.82
C PRO A 244 -0.86 13.72 21.46
N THR A 245 0.43 13.78 21.16
CA THR A 245 0.98 14.27 19.89
C THR A 245 1.00 13.19 18.79
N ASP A 246 0.85 11.93 19.15
CA ASP A 246 0.85 10.82 18.20
C ASP A 246 -0.57 10.47 17.75
N ILE A 247 -0.72 10.30 16.45
CA ILE A 247 -1.98 9.85 15.86
C ILE A 247 -1.93 8.33 15.75
N LEU A 248 -2.80 7.67 16.53
CA LEU A 248 -2.98 6.22 16.48
C LEU A 248 -4.46 5.88 16.58
N THR A 249 -4.92 4.98 15.72
CA THR A 249 -6.23 4.35 15.82
C THR A 249 -6.09 2.84 15.89
N CYS A 250 -6.94 2.20 16.69
CA CYS A 250 -7.09 0.75 16.72
C CYS A 250 -8.57 0.43 16.64
N SER A 251 -8.94 -0.47 15.74
CA SER A 251 -10.32 -0.90 15.55
C SER A 251 -10.38 -2.41 15.44
N VAL A 252 -11.30 -3.03 16.20
CA VAL A 252 -11.68 -4.42 16.00
C VAL A 252 -12.74 -4.45 14.92
N GLY A 253 -12.44 -5.14 13.80
CA GLY A 253 -13.29 -5.19 12.61
C GLY A 253 -14.28 -6.36 12.63
N PHE A 254 -13.95 -7.46 13.34
CA PHE A 254 -14.84 -8.59 13.49
C PHE A 254 -14.60 -9.36 14.79
N VAL A 255 -15.64 -10.04 15.24
CA VAL A 255 -15.62 -11.00 16.36
C VAL A 255 -16.53 -12.16 15.98
N ASN A 256 -16.01 -13.38 16.02
CA ASN A 256 -16.74 -14.61 15.76
C ASN A 256 -16.72 -15.48 17.02
N CYS A 257 -17.89 -15.76 17.60
CA CYS A 257 -17.99 -16.52 18.84
C CYS A 257 -19.37 -17.13 19.01
N GLY A 258 -19.39 -18.38 19.48
CA GLY A 258 -20.60 -19.07 19.89
C GLY A 258 -21.65 -19.28 18.80
N THR A 259 -22.58 -20.23 19.04
CA THR A 259 -23.66 -20.55 18.10
C THR A 259 -24.98 -20.80 18.81
N VAL A 260 -24.94 -21.11 20.11
CA VAL A 260 -26.11 -21.56 20.89
C VAL A 260 -26.22 -20.74 22.18
N ARG A 261 -27.39 -20.17 22.43
CA ARG A 261 -27.68 -19.22 23.53
C ARG A 261 -27.43 -19.71 24.95
N ASN A 262 -27.41 -21.01 25.19
CA ASN A 262 -27.33 -21.64 26.53
C ASN A 262 -26.01 -22.41 26.74
N ILE A 263 -25.05 -22.23 25.84
CA ILE A 263 -23.71 -22.78 25.95
C ILE A 263 -22.72 -21.60 26.02
N ILE A 264 -21.85 -21.61 27.03
CA ILE A 264 -20.72 -20.72 27.12
C ILE A 264 -19.67 -21.24 26.10
N PRO A 265 -19.26 -20.45 25.10
CA PRO A 265 -18.36 -20.93 24.07
C PRO A 265 -16.95 -21.06 24.58
N ASP A 266 -16.19 -21.98 23.97
CA ASP A 266 -14.78 -22.25 24.23
C ASP A 266 -13.83 -21.67 23.18
N GLU A 267 -14.36 -21.11 22.10
CA GLU A 267 -13.57 -20.47 21.05
C GLU A 267 -14.13 -19.11 20.68
N LEU A 268 -13.24 -18.12 20.49
CA LEU A 268 -13.54 -16.80 19.97
C LEU A 268 -12.40 -16.34 19.07
N THR A 269 -12.71 -15.90 17.86
CA THR A 269 -11.74 -15.26 16.97
C THR A 269 -12.11 -13.80 16.76
N PHE A 270 -11.14 -12.91 16.92
CA PHE A 270 -11.30 -11.49 16.64
C PHE A 270 -10.12 -10.97 15.87
N GLY A 271 -10.36 -9.91 15.10
CA GLY A 271 -9.32 -9.27 14.32
C GLY A 271 -9.57 -7.81 14.09
N GLY A 272 -8.51 -7.09 13.78
CA GLY A 272 -8.56 -5.65 13.65
C GLY A 272 -7.37 -5.05 12.94
N THR A 273 -7.36 -3.72 12.93
CA THR A 273 -6.31 -2.91 12.32
C THR A 273 -5.88 -1.78 13.23
N ILE A 274 -4.59 -1.47 13.18
CA ILE A 274 -3.98 -0.32 13.85
C ILE A 274 -3.42 0.58 12.77
N ARG A 275 -3.64 1.89 12.89
CA ARG A 275 -3.11 2.91 11.98
C ARG A 275 -2.38 3.97 12.80
N THR A 276 -1.20 4.39 12.33
CA THR A 276 -0.40 5.41 13.00
C THR A 276 0.51 6.14 12.01
N PHE A 277 0.90 7.36 12.34
CA PHE A 277 1.95 8.10 11.63
C PHE A 277 3.30 8.07 12.37
N ASN A 278 3.46 7.14 13.33
CA ASN A 278 4.69 6.90 14.06
C ASN A 278 4.78 5.40 14.39
N VAL A 279 5.19 4.61 13.39
CA VAL A 279 5.21 3.13 13.49
C VAL A 279 6.11 2.68 14.63
N ASP A 280 7.34 3.19 14.68
CA ASP A 280 8.32 2.76 15.70
C ASP A 280 8.04 3.35 17.09
N GLY A 281 7.62 4.62 17.17
CA GLY A 281 7.46 5.32 18.46
C GLY A 281 6.09 5.13 19.12
N ALA A 282 5.03 4.91 18.35
CA ALA A 282 3.68 4.73 18.88
C ALA A 282 3.08 3.36 18.51
N GLY A 283 3.22 2.92 17.27
CA GLY A 283 2.63 1.69 16.76
C GLY A 283 3.21 0.44 17.43
N ALA A 284 4.52 0.25 17.37
CA ALA A 284 5.18 -0.92 17.94
C ALA A 284 4.99 -1.02 19.48
N PRO A 285 5.13 0.06 20.28
CA PRO A 285 4.78 0.02 21.69
C PRO A 285 3.32 -0.33 21.96
N PHE A 286 2.38 0.18 21.13
CA PHE A 286 0.97 -0.16 21.27
C PHE A 286 0.71 -1.66 21.00
N VAL A 287 1.27 -2.22 19.94
CA VAL A 287 1.15 -3.65 19.60
C VAL A 287 1.71 -4.51 20.74
N LYS A 288 2.89 -4.13 21.29
CA LYS A 288 3.46 -4.84 22.43
C LYS A 288 2.52 -4.83 23.64
N GLN A 289 1.95 -3.68 24.00
CA GLN A 289 0.99 -3.58 25.11
C GLN A 289 -0.29 -4.36 24.84
N LEU A 290 -0.79 -4.37 23.59
CA LEU A 290 -1.93 -5.19 23.20
C LEU A 290 -1.64 -6.67 23.47
N MET A 291 -0.48 -7.16 23.07
CA MET A 291 -0.10 -8.55 23.31
C MET A 291 0.10 -8.87 24.78
N ASP A 292 0.73 -7.96 25.54
CA ASP A 292 0.85 -8.10 27.00
C ASP A 292 -0.52 -8.20 27.69
N VAL A 293 -1.51 -7.44 27.23
CA VAL A 293 -2.91 -7.52 27.71
C VAL A 293 -3.56 -8.84 27.32
N VAL A 294 -3.44 -9.27 26.08
CA VAL A 294 -4.00 -10.57 25.63
C VAL A 294 -3.47 -11.71 26.50
N GLU A 295 -2.16 -11.74 26.73
CA GLU A 295 -1.52 -12.77 27.58
C GLU A 295 -2.08 -12.73 29.01
N LYS A 296 -2.12 -11.55 29.63
CA LYS A 296 -2.55 -11.42 31.03
C LYS A 296 -4.03 -11.70 31.23
N GLU A 297 -4.89 -11.25 30.34
CA GLU A 297 -6.34 -11.54 30.42
C GLU A 297 -6.61 -13.02 30.17
N CYS A 298 -5.87 -13.67 29.28
CA CYS A 298 -5.98 -15.12 29.10
C CYS A 298 -5.57 -15.87 30.37
N GLU A 299 -4.48 -15.48 31.03
CA GLU A 299 -4.07 -16.05 32.33
C GLU A 299 -5.17 -15.90 33.40
N LEU A 300 -5.74 -14.69 33.54
CA LEU A 300 -6.79 -14.39 34.52
C LEU A 300 -8.08 -15.15 34.27
N CYS A 301 -8.47 -15.29 33.01
CA CYS A 301 -9.68 -15.99 32.58
C CYS A 301 -9.48 -17.52 32.42
N GLN A 302 -8.27 -18.03 32.71
CA GLN A 302 -7.89 -19.43 32.50
C GLN A 302 -8.10 -19.89 31.03
N CYS A 303 -7.86 -18.96 30.11
CA CYS A 303 -7.89 -19.16 28.67
C CYS A 303 -6.47 -19.25 28.08
N THR A 304 -6.36 -19.62 26.83
CA THR A 304 -5.14 -19.52 26.03
C THR A 304 -5.43 -18.76 24.74
N TYR A 305 -4.39 -18.40 24.00
CA TYR A 305 -4.55 -17.71 22.71
C TYR A 305 -3.59 -18.21 21.64
N GLU A 306 -3.97 -17.97 20.40
CA GLU A 306 -3.19 -18.22 19.19
C GLU A 306 -3.22 -16.98 18.31
N ILE A 307 -2.06 -16.59 17.77
CA ILE A 307 -1.96 -15.52 16.78
C ILE A 307 -2.12 -16.15 15.40
N LEU A 308 -3.26 -15.90 14.75
CA LEU A 308 -3.53 -16.42 13.41
C LEU A 308 -2.92 -15.53 12.32
N HIS A 309 -2.81 -14.22 12.58
CA HIS A 309 -2.24 -13.26 11.65
C HIS A 309 -1.71 -12.06 12.41
N MET A 310 -0.46 -11.71 12.17
CA MET A 310 0.19 -10.48 12.63
C MET A 310 1.46 -10.26 11.80
N PRO A 311 1.33 -9.79 10.56
CA PRO A 311 2.48 -9.51 9.70
C PRO A 311 3.30 -8.33 10.22
N ASP A 312 4.48 -8.15 9.65
CA ASP A 312 5.27 -6.94 9.85
C ASP A 312 4.46 -5.69 9.45
N PRO A 313 4.67 -4.57 10.14
CA PRO A 313 3.94 -3.35 9.86
C PRO A 313 4.25 -2.80 8.46
N LEU A 314 3.24 -2.20 7.82
CA LEU A 314 3.45 -1.26 6.73
C LEU A 314 3.85 0.08 7.33
N PHE A 315 4.99 0.63 6.89
CA PHE A 315 5.50 1.90 7.38
C PHE A 315 4.70 3.08 6.82
N GLU A 316 4.67 4.16 7.59
CA GLU A 316 4.08 5.43 7.17
C GLU A 316 4.85 6.03 5.98
N CYS A 317 4.13 6.77 5.14
CA CYS A 317 4.72 7.56 4.08
C CYS A 317 4.64 9.05 4.43
N GLN A 318 5.73 9.76 4.29
CA GLN A 318 5.85 11.19 4.56
C GLN A 318 6.57 11.91 3.41
N ASN A 319 6.07 13.09 3.05
CA ASN A 319 6.76 13.98 2.15
C ASN A 319 7.88 14.72 2.90
N ASN A 320 9.06 14.76 2.33
CA ASN A 320 10.15 15.57 2.86
C ASN A 320 9.93 17.06 2.57
N ALA A 321 10.44 17.93 3.45
CA ALA A 321 10.35 19.38 3.29
C ALA A 321 11.04 19.95 2.03
N VAL A 322 11.74 19.10 1.29
CA VAL A 322 12.52 19.46 0.06
C VAL A 322 11.84 18.98 -1.21
N CYS A 323 10.68 18.34 -1.12
CA CYS A 323 9.89 17.91 -2.29
C CYS A 323 9.16 19.08 -2.95
#